data_83936986e70277a32e40397dcfc4fbef
#
_entry.id   83936986e70277a32e40397dcfc4fbef
#
_cell.length_a   1.000
_cell.length_b   1.000
_cell.length_c   1.000
_cell.angle_alpha   90.00
_cell.angle_beta   90.00
_cell.angle_gamma   90.00
#
_symmetry.space_group_name_H-M   'P 1'
#
loop_
_entity.id
_entity.type
_entity.pdbx_description
1 polymer ?
#
loop_
_entity_poly.entity_id
_entity_poly.type
_entity_poly.pdbx_seq_one_letter_code
_entity_poly.pdbx_strand_id
1 'polypeptide(L)'
;VGTIARTAWALGAAGLIALPGTAEITNPKTLRAMMGALFRLPIVAAPPERVAEWAARHRMTIATTAADGVPLGRGEIGRPLALVLGNEGHGSQSELARSATAMVSIPLVPGAESLNVAVAAGIILYGVLRAR
;
A
#
# COMPACT_ATOMS: atom_id res chain seq x y z
N VAL A 1 0.86 -3.54 10.01
CA VAL A 1 1.83 -4.09 9.05
C VAL A 1 1.64 -5.59 8.87
N GLY A 2 1.49 -6.33 9.96
CA GLY A 2 1.39 -7.77 9.86
C GLY A 2 0.19 -8.25 9.04
N THR A 3 -0.98 -7.68 9.27
CA THR A 3 -2.19 -8.03 8.52
C THR A 3 -2.06 -7.62 7.05
N ILE A 4 -1.48 -6.47 6.79
CA ILE A 4 -1.27 -6.00 5.42
C ILE A 4 -0.28 -6.90 4.70
N ALA A 5 0.81 -7.30 5.36
CA ALA A 5 1.81 -8.19 4.77
C ALA A 5 1.20 -9.55 4.40
N ARG A 6 0.42 -10.13 5.30
CA ARG A 6 -0.26 -11.41 5.04
C ARG A 6 -1.23 -11.27 3.86
N THR A 7 -2.01 -10.21 3.83
CA THR A 7 -2.97 -9.96 2.76
C THR A 7 -2.25 -9.73 1.42
N ALA A 8 -1.19 -8.95 1.43
CA ALA A 8 -0.40 -8.69 0.23
C ALA A 8 0.18 -9.97 -0.35
N TRP A 9 0.76 -10.81 0.52
CA TRP A 9 1.27 -12.10 0.08
C TRP A 9 0.15 -12.98 -0.50
N ALA A 10 -0.95 -13.09 0.21
CA ALA A 10 -2.06 -13.95 -0.22
C ALA A 10 -2.66 -13.51 -1.55
N LEU A 11 -2.64 -12.22 -1.84
CA LEU A 11 -3.19 -11.68 -3.07
C LEU A 11 -2.17 -11.56 -4.22
N GLY A 12 -0.92 -11.92 -3.97
CA GLY A 12 0.09 -12.00 -5.03
C GLY A 12 0.93 -10.76 -5.25
N ALA A 13 1.05 -9.90 -4.25
CA ALA A 13 1.98 -8.78 -4.33
C ALA A 13 3.42 -9.29 -4.39
N ALA A 14 4.30 -8.55 -5.07
CA ALA A 14 5.69 -8.95 -5.25
C ALA A 14 6.55 -8.65 -4.02
N GLY A 15 6.16 -7.69 -3.19
CA GLY A 15 6.93 -7.34 -2.00
C GLY A 15 6.23 -6.24 -1.21
N LEU A 16 6.82 -5.91 -0.08
CA LEU A 16 6.33 -4.87 0.82
C LEU A 16 7.49 -4.02 1.31
N ILE A 17 7.30 -2.72 1.32
CA ILE A 17 8.28 -1.77 1.84
C ILE A 17 7.69 -1.08 3.06
N ALA A 18 8.38 -1.19 4.19
CA ALA A 18 7.98 -0.53 5.43
C ALA A 18 8.64 0.84 5.50
N LEU A 19 7.84 1.89 5.61
CA LEU A 19 8.32 3.26 5.75
C LEU A 19 8.55 3.61 7.22
N PRO A 20 9.31 4.67 7.52
CA PRO A 20 9.50 5.12 8.89
C PRO A 20 8.17 5.37 9.59
N GLY A 21 8.09 5.01 10.85
CA GLY A 21 6.85 5.10 11.63
C GLY A 21 5.99 3.85 11.57
N THR A 22 6.34 2.91 10.70
CA THR A 22 5.68 1.61 10.62
C THR A 22 6.15 0.73 11.78
N ALA A 23 5.29 -0.13 12.30
CA ALA A 23 5.66 -1.08 13.35
C ALA A 23 6.82 -1.96 12.89
N GLU A 24 7.71 -2.31 13.83
CA GLU A 24 8.86 -3.15 13.49
C GLU A 24 8.40 -4.50 12.96
N ILE A 25 9.04 -4.93 11.87
CA ILE A 25 8.71 -6.19 11.20
C ILE A 25 8.95 -7.39 12.11
N THR A 26 9.98 -7.32 12.96
CA THR A 26 10.34 -8.43 13.87
C THR A 26 9.58 -8.42 15.19
N ASN A 27 8.69 -7.46 15.42
CA ASN A 27 7.87 -7.43 16.62
C ASN A 27 7.01 -8.70 16.70
N PRO A 28 6.95 -9.41 17.87
CA PRO A 28 6.21 -10.66 17.96
C PRO A 28 4.74 -10.56 17.55
N LYS A 29 4.09 -9.45 17.87
CA LYS A 29 2.70 -9.24 17.46
C LYS A 29 2.59 -9.16 15.94
N THR A 30 3.52 -8.47 15.29
CA THR A 30 3.56 -8.34 13.84
C THR A 30 3.84 -9.69 13.19
N LEU A 31 4.79 -10.46 13.71
CA LEU A 31 5.11 -11.78 13.19
C LEU A 31 3.91 -12.73 13.27
N ARG A 32 3.18 -12.71 14.38
CA ARG A 32 1.97 -13.53 14.51
C ARG A 32 0.91 -13.13 13.51
N ALA A 33 0.73 -11.85 13.29
CA ALA A 33 -0.26 -11.36 12.34
C ALA A 33 0.10 -11.72 10.89
N MET A 34 1.38 -11.84 10.58
CA MET A 34 1.82 -12.23 9.22
C MET A 34 1.61 -13.70 8.90
N MET A 35 1.56 -14.56 9.92
CA MET A 35 1.35 -16.01 9.77
C MET A 35 2.28 -16.65 8.74
N GLY A 36 3.56 -16.30 8.79
CA GLY A 36 4.57 -16.87 7.90
C GLY A 36 4.83 -16.10 6.62
N ALA A 37 4.07 -15.04 6.33
CA ALA A 37 4.29 -14.24 5.13
C ALA A 37 5.71 -13.63 5.11
N LEU A 38 6.30 -13.39 6.28
CA LEU A 38 7.66 -12.87 6.40
C LEU A 38 8.68 -13.72 5.62
N PHE A 39 8.45 -15.02 5.53
CA PHE A 39 9.37 -15.94 4.86
C PHE A 39 9.04 -16.14 3.37
N ARG A 40 7.94 -15.59 2.89
CA ARG A 40 7.47 -15.81 1.52
C ARG A 40 7.30 -14.54 0.73
N LEU A 41 7.17 -13.41 1.40
CA LEU A 41 7.04 -12.10 0.78
C LEU A 41 8.29 -11.29 1.12
N PRO A 42 9.05 -10.80 0.13
CA PRO A 42 10.14 -9.89 0.42
C PRO A 42 9.64 -8.65 1.14
N ILE A 43 10.20 -8.36 2.30
CA ILE A 43 9.84 -7.21 3.11
C ILE A 43 11.12 -6.46 3.45
N VAL A 44 11.18 -5.19 3.10
CA VAL A 44 12.33 -4.34 3.38
C VAL A 44 11.85 -3.04 4.02
N ALA A 45 12.75 -2.39 4.76
CA ALA A 45 12.53 -1.05 5.30
C ALA A 45 13.31 -0.05 4.47
N ALA A 46 12.68 1.06 4.10
CA ALA A 46 13.35 2.10 3.33
C ALA A 46 12.68 3.45 3.59
N PRO A 47 13.45 4.55 3.53
CA PRO A 47 12.86 5.88 3.62
C PRO A 47 12.13 6.28 2.35
N PRO A 48 11.17 7.23 2.42
CA PRO A 48 10.36 7.61 1.27
C PRO A 48 11.17 8.08 0.07
N GLU A 49 12.25 8.81 0.28
CA GLU A 49 13.07 9.32 -0.82
C GLU A 49 13.76 8.20 -1.59
N ARG A 50 14.14 7.12 -0.93
CA ARG A 50 14.69 5.95 -1.60
C ARG A 50 13.65 5.21 -2.41
N VAL A 51 12.45 5.11 -1.86
CA VAL A 51 11.35 4.47 -2.57
C VAL A 51 10.99 5.27 -3.82
N ALA A 52 10.94 6.59 -3.71
CA ALA A 52 10.66 7.46 -4.86
C ALA A 52 11.72 7.31 -5.95
N GLU A 53 13.00 7.29 -5.59
CA GLU A 53 14.08 7.11 -6.54
C GLU A 53 14.00 5.74 -7.24
N TRP A 54 13.77 4.71 -6.47
CA TRP A 54 13.65 3.36 -6.99
C TRP A 54 12.48 3.24 -7.95
N ALA A 55 11.34 3.80 -7.59
CA ALA A 55 10.16 3.78 -8.44
C ALA A 55 10.40 4.53 -9.75
N ALA A 56 11.05 5.69 -9.69
CA ALA A 56 11.40 6.46 -10.89
C ALA A 56 12.34 5.68 -11.80
N ARG A 57 13.35 5.05 -11.21
CA ARG A 57 14.34 4.26 -11.96
C ARG A 57 13.69 3.10 -12.69
N HIS A 58 12.70 2.48 -12.11
CA HIS A 58 12.01 1.32 -12.68
C HIS A 58 10.70 1.69 -13.37
N ARG A 59 10.43 2.98 -13.56
CA ARG A 59 9.23 3.49 -14.21
C ARG A 59 7.94 2.95 -13.59
N MET A 60 7.92 2.86 -12.27
CA MET A 60 6.75 2.38 -11.55
C MET A 60 5.74 3.51 -11.37
N THR A 61 4.47 3.16 -11.45
CA THR A 61 3.40 4.05 -11.05
C THR A 61 3.31 4.04 -9.53
N ILE A 62 3.30 5.22 -8.92
CA ILE A 62 3.05 5.35 -7.49
C ILE A 62 1.60 5.79 -7.32
N ALA A 63 0.81 4.97 -6.67
CA ALA A 63 -0.59 5.27 -6.41
C ALA A 63 -0.81 5.48 -4.91
N THR A 64 -1.54 6.52 -4.58
CA THR A 64 -1.98 6.79 -3.22
C THR A 64 -3.49 6.67 -3.13
N THR A 65 -4.02 6.71 -1.91
CA THR A 65 -5.47 6.68 -1.69
C THR A 65 -5.96 8.08 -1.32
N ALA A 66 -7.10 8.45 -1.87
CA ALA A 66 -7.73 9.73 -1.55
C ALA A 66 -9.23 9.60 -1.77
N ALA A 67 -10.00 10.38 -0.99
CA ALA A 67 -11.46 10.34 -1.09
C ALA A 67 -11.96 10.76 -2.47
N ASP A 68 -11.23 11.65 -3.14
CA ASP A 68 -11.57 12.14 -4.47
C ASP A 68 -10.76 11.46 -5.59
N GLY A 69 -10.11 10.35 -5.28
CA GLY A 69 -9.39 9.58 -6.29
C GLY A 69 -10.31 8.83 -7.24
N VAL A 70 -9.71 8.22 -8.26
CA VAL A 70 -10.46 7.40 -9.21
C VAL A 70 -11.07 6.22 -8.46
N PRO A 71 -12.39 6.01 -8.57
CA PRO A 71 -13.02 4.86 -7.90
C PRO A 71 -12.40 3.55 -8.34
N LEU A 72 -12.18 2.68 -7.38
CA LEU A 72 -11.62 1.36 -7.64
C LEU A 72 -12.49 0.60 -8.64
N GLY A 73 -11.88 0.03 -9.67
CA GLY A 73 -12.58 -0.67 -10.73
C GLY A 73 -13.00 0.21 -11.90
N ARG A 74 -12.79 1.50 -11.82
CA ARG A 74 -13.14 2.44 -12.89
C ARG A 74 -11.92 3.09 -13.50
N GLY A 75 -11.14 2.35 -14.20
CA GLY A 75 -9.96 2.87 -14.84
C GLY A 75 -8.78 1.97 -14.62
N GLU A 76 -7.80 2.12 -15.49
CA GLU A 76 -6.59 1.33 -15.39
C GLU A 76 -5.54 2.10 -14.61
N ILE A 77 -4.83 1.38 -13.75
CA ILE A 77 -3.68 1.90 -13.05
C ILE A 77 -2.45 1.33 -13.73
N GLY A 78 -1.50 2.21 -14.09
CA GLY A 78 -0.29 1.79 -14.77
C GLY A 78 0.52 0.77 -13.98
N ARG A 79 1.17 -0.12 -14.70
CA ARG A 79 2.04 -1.15 -14.10
C ARG A 79 3.44 -0.99 -14.63
N PRO A 80 4.47 -1.36 -13.87
CA PRO A 80 4.40 -1.87 -12.51
C PRO A 80 3.90 -0.83 -11.51
N LEU A 81 3.31 -1.29 -10.41
CA LEU A 81 2.60 -0.43 -9.48
C LEU A 81 3.17 -0.53 -8.07
N ALA A 82 3.39 0.61 -7.44
CA ALA A 82 3.65 0.72 -6.02
C ALA A 82 2.46 1.43 -5.36
N LEU A 83 1.78 0.74 -4.47
CA LEU A 83 0.63 1.28 -3.76
C LEU A 83 1.06 1.77 -2.38
N VAL A 84 0.84 3.06 -2.11
CA VAL A 84 1.20 3.66 -0.83
C VAL A 84 -0.02 3.64 0.08
N LEU A 85 0.14 2.98 1.22
CA LEU A 85 -0.89 2.85 2.23
C LEU A 85 -0.42 3.48 3.52
N GLY A 86 -1.33 4.02 4.30
CA GLY A 86 -0.97 4.44 5.62
C GLY A 86 -1.67 5.69 6.09
N ASN A 87 -1.15 6.20 7.21
CA ASN A 87 -1.74 7.28 7.94
C ASN A 87 -1.35 8.62 7.29
N GLU A 88 -2.34 9.37 6.86
CA GLU A 88 -2.15 10.64 6.17
C GLU A 88 -1.48 11.72 7.02
N GLY A 89 -1.45 11.54 8.34
CA GLY A 89 -0.86 12.53 9.24
C GLY A 89 0.65 12.54 9.31
N HIS A 90 1.34 11.61 8.66
CA HIS A 90 2.79 11.50 8.76
C HIS A 90 3.49 12.22 7.62
N GLY A 91 4.35 13.19 7.96
CA GLY A 91 5.12 13.93 6.98
C GLY A 91 6.03 13.07 6.12
N SER A 92 6.45 11.89 6.61
CA SER A 92 7.30 10.98 5.85
C SER A 92 6.63 10.47 4.57
N GLN A 93 5.32 10.49 4.51
CA GLN A 93 4.60 10.06 3.32
C GLN A 93 4.40 11.17 2.29
N SER A 94 4.63 12.43 2.67
CA SER A 94 4.40 13.56 1.77
C SER A 94 5.29 13.53 0.53
N GLU A 95 6.49 13.00 0.64
CA GLU A 95 7.39 12.90 -0.50
C GLU A 95 6.91 11.89 -1.53
N LEU A 96 6.43 10.72 -1.07
CA LEU A 96 5.82 9.74 -1.96
C LEU A 96 4.52 10.26 -2.55
N ALA A 97 3.73 11.00 -1.77
CA ALA A 97 2.50 11.61 -2.28
C ALA A 97 2.79 12.60 -3.42
N ARG A 98 3.88 13.35 -3.32
CA ARG A 98 4.29 14.26 -4.40
C ARG A 98 4.76 13.52 -5.65
N SER A 99 5.26 12.31 -5.50
CA SER A 99 5.69 11.47 -6.61
C SER A 99 4.55 10.64 -7.20
N ALA A 100 3.38 10.65 -6.57
CA ALA A 100 2.26 9.83 -7.00
C ALA A 100 1.72 10.35 -8.33
N THR A 101 1.46 9.41 -9.25
CA THR A 101 0.88 9.69 -10.55
C THR A 101 -0.54 9.18 -10.66
N ALA A 102 -1.04 8.52 -9.63
CA ALA A 102 -2.41 8.00 -9.58
C ALA A 102 -2.95 8.10 -8.17
N MET A 103 -4.24 8.34 -8.05
CA MET A 103 -4.95 8.30 -6.78
C MET A 103 -6.18 7.43 -6.95
N VAL A 104 -6.38 6.49 -6.01
CA VAL A 104 -7.53 5.59 -6.05
C VAL A 104 -8.41 5.84 -4.84
N SER A 105 -9.69 5.57 -4.97
CA SER A 105 -10.63 5.67 -3.88
C SER A 105 -11.47 4.40 -3.77
N ILE A 106 -11.93 4.13 -2.56
CA ILE A 106 -12.94 3.11 -2.32
C ILE A 106 -14.26 3.86 -2.12
N PRO A 107 -15.23 3.70 -3.03
CA PRO A 107 -16.51 4.38 -2.84
C PRO A 107 -17.20 3.92 -1.56
N LEU A 108 -17.57 4.87 -0.71
CA LEU A 108 -18.26 4.61 0.54
C LEU A 108 -19.62 5.30 0.53
N VAL A 109 -20.55 4.79 1.33
CA VAL A 109 -21.86 5.43 1.47
C VAL A 109 -21.72 6.81 2.11
N PRO A 110 -22.62 7.75 1.81
CA PRO A 110 -22.59 9.05 2.47
C PRO A 110 -22.62 8.93 3.99
N GLY A 111 -21.76 9.68 4.65
CA GLY A 111 -21.63 9.66 6.10
C GLY A 111 -20.53 8.76 6.63
N ALA A 112 -20.07 7.80 5.84
CA ALA A 112 -18.90 7.00 6.22
C ALA A 112 -17.63 7.81 5.96
N GLU A 113 -16.76 7.93 6.97
CA GLU A 113 -15.57 8.76 6.87
C GLU A 113 -14.39 8.00 6.27
N SER A 114 -14.09 6.82 6.80
CA SER A 114 -12.94 6.04 6.35
C SER A 114 -13.07 4.59 6.78
N LEU A 115 -12.22 3.75 6.22
CA LEU A 115 -12.05 2.37 6.65
C LEU A 115 -10.74 2.21 7.39
N ASN A 116 -10.64 1.17 8.21
CA ASN A 116 -9.39 0.75 8.79
C ASN A 116 -8.36 0.52 7.66
N VAL A 117 -7.11 0.92 7.88
CA VAL A 117 -6.09 0.86 6.83
C VAL A 117 -5.85 -0.56 6.32
N ALA A 118 -5.88 -1.56 7.19
CA ALA A 118 -5.68 -2.94 6.77
C ALA A 118 -6.86 -3.46 5.94
N VAL A 119 -8.08 -3.07 6.29
CA VAL A 119 -9.27 -3.41 5.51
C VAL A 119 -9.22 -2.72 4.15
N ALA A 120 -8.91 -1.44 4.12
CA ALA A 120 -8.76 -0.70 2.87
C ALA A 120 -7.69 -1.32 1.98
N ALA A 121 -6.56 -1.69 2.56
CA ALA A 121 -5.47 -2.34 1.83
C ALA A 121 -5.94 -3.62 1.16
N GLY A 122 -6.69 -4.46 1.87
CA GLY A 122 -7.21 -5.70 1.30
C GLY A 122 -8.14 -5.47 0.12
N ILE A 123 -9.03 -4.50 0.24
CA ILE A 123 -9.98 -4.16 -0.84
C ILE A 123 -9.22 -3.67 -2.07
N ILE A 124 -8.29 -2.75 -1.89
CA ILE A 124 -7.55 -2.15 -3.00
C ILE A 124 -6.65 -3.20 -3.66
N LEU A 125 -5.93 -3.99 -2.87
CA LEU A 125 -5.04 -5.03 -3.41
C LEU A 125 -5.83 -6.07 -4.21
N TYR A 126 -6.97 -6.48 -3.72
CA TYR A 126 -7.82 -7.40 -4.46
C TYR A 126 -8.27 -6.77 -5.78
N GLY A 127 -8.73 -5.53 -5.75
CA GLY A 127 -9.19 -4.84 -6.95
C GLY A 127 -8.09 -4.65 -7.99
N VAL A 128 -6.86 -4.39 -7.54
CA VAL A 128 -5.73 -4.15 -8.44
C VAL A 128 -5.13 -5.46 -8.96
N LEU A 129 -4.99 -6.46 -8.10
CA LEU A 129 -4.24 -7.68 -8.44
C LEU A 129 -5.09 -8.80 -9.00
N ARG A 130 -6.36 -8.89 -8.60
CA ARG A 130 -7.21 -10.03 -8.95
C ARG A 130 -8.41 -9.70 -9.82
N ALA A 131 -9.00 -8.53 -9.64
CA ALA A 131 -10.20 -8.13 -10.37
C ALA A 131 -9.84 -7.49 -11.71
N ARG A 132 -9.33 -8.27 -12.62
CA ARG A 132 -8.95 -7.80 -13.96
C ARG A 132 -10.03 -8.14 -14.97
#